data_5769450487718fdbb6f770159932750b
#
_entry.id   5769450487718fdbb6f770159932750b
#
_cell.length_a   1.000
_cell.length_b   1.000
_cell.length_c   1.000
_cell.angle_alpha   90.00
_cell.angle_beta   90.00
_cell.angle_gamma   90.00
#
_symmetry.space_group_name_H-M   'P 1'
#
loop_
_entity.id
_entity.type
_entity.pdbx_description
1 polymer ?
#
loop_
_entity_poly.entity_id
_entity_poly.type
_entity_poly.pdbx_seq_one_letter_code
_entity_poly.pdbx_strand_id
1 'polypeptide(L)'
;EICACLVGSEMCIRDSCKGVNSKLSWTQVETGSAITWKYPSCILSGDNSTAEFYSVAVTNNYQQADTGTKMIHLGKNTRSTIVSKGISAGKSENSYRGLVRVSEKADNARNYSQCDSLLLGDKCGAHTFPYMDIHNETAVVEHEATTSKISEDQIFYCNQRGIPTEDAIGLIVNGYAKEVLNKLPMEFAVEAQKLLTISLEGLSLIHI
;
A
#
# COMPACT_ATOMS: atom_id res chain seq x y z
N GLU A 1 -15.31 4.03 7.85
CA GLU A 1 -15.03 5.32 8.53
C GLU A 1 -13.77 5.93 7.92
N ILE A 2 -13.92 7.08 7.30
CA ILE A 2 -12.78 7.87 6.81
C ILE A 2 -12.28 8.69 8.00
N CYS A 3 -11.13 8.34 8.55
CA CYS A 3 -10.49 9.14 9.59
C CYS A 3 -9.53 10.14 8.93
N ALA A 4 -9.97 11.39 8.78
CA ALA A 4 -9.11 12.49 8.39
C ALA A 4 -8.39 13.00 9.65
N CYS A 5 -7.14 12.59 9.87
CA CYS A 5 -6.33 13.08 10.98
C CYS A 5 -5.41 14.22 10.54
N LEU A 6 -5.63 15.38 11.11
CA LEU A 6 -4.76 16.56 11.04
C LEU A 6 -3.57 16.36 11.99
N VAL A 7 -2.37 16.17 11.48
CA VAL A 7 -1.10 16.10 12.24
C VAL A 7 -0.88 14.78 13.01
N GLY A 8 -0.14 13.86 12.42
CA GLY A 8 0.38 12.66 13.07
C GLY A 8 -0.71 11.67 13.49
N SER A 9 -0.94 10.63 12.69
CA SER A 9 -1.87 9.58 13.11
C SER A 9 -1.11 8.28 13.38
N GLU A 10 -1.12 7.87 14.65
CA GLU A 10 -0.76 6.53 15.05
C GLU A 10 -2.06 5.73 15.21
N MET A 11 -2.24 4.69 14.40
CA MET A 11 -3.42 3.86 14.48
C MET A 11 -3.07 2.38 14.39
N CYS A 12 -3.24 1.67 15.49
CA CYS A 12 -3.17 0.22 15.54
C CYS A 12 -4.60 -0.35 15.51
N ILE A 13 -5.09 -0.71 14.31
CA ILE A 13 -6.38 -1.37 14.14
C ILE A 13 -6.15 -2.87 14.14
N ARG A 14 -6.95 -3.58 14.95
CA ARG A 14 -6.90 -5.04 15.04
C ARG A 14 -8.27 -5.63 14.76
N ASP A 15 -8.39 -6.32 13.63
CA ASP A 15 -9.58 -7.05 13.24
C ASP A 15 -9.38 -8.56 13.34
N SER A 16 -10.46 -9.33 13.31
CA SER A 16 -10.39 -10.79 13.34
C SER A 16 -11.50 -11.45 12.55
N CYS A 17 -11.13 -12.41 11.73
CA CYS A 17 -12.01 -13.35 11.04
C CYS A 17 -12.23 -14.58 11.92
N LYS A 18 -13.27 -14.58 12.77
CA LYS A 18 -13.53 -15.67 13.74
C LYS A 18 -14.42 -16.77 13.19
N GLY A 19 -15.32 -16.43 12.28
CA GLY A 19 -16.22 -17.40 11.68
C GLY A 19 -15.55 -18.25 10.61
N VAL A 20 -16.01 -19.50 10.43
CA VAL A 20 -15.62 -20.33 9.30
C VAL A 20 -16.06 -19.65 8.01
N ASN A 21 -15.20 -19.66 6.98
CA ASN A 21 -15.40 -18.98 5.70
C ASN A 21 -15.61 -17.45 5.81
N SER A 22 -15.23 -16.82 6.92
CA SER A 22 -15.34 -15.36 7.06
C SER A 22 -14.34 -14.64 6.15
N LYS A 23 -14.74 -13.47 5.65
CA LYS A 23 -13.90 -12.63 4.80
C LYS A 23 -13.80 -11.22 5.34
N LEU A 24 -12.57 -10.67 5.39
CA LEU A 24 -12.28 -9.28 5.62
C LEU A 24 -11.57 -8.69 4.39
N SER A 25 -12.03 -7.55 3.91
CA SER A 25 -11.33 -6.76 2.90
C SER A 25 -11.08 -5.36 3.46
N TRP A 26 -9.83 -4.95 3.45
CA TRP A 26 -9.38 -3.66 3.94
C TRP A 26 -8.72 -2.88 2.81
N THR A 27 -9.23 -1.71 2.49
CA THR A 27 -8.62 -0.81 1.49
C THR A 27 -8.37 0.54 2.12
N GLN A 28 -7.16 1.07 1.95
CA GLN A 28 -6.77 2.36 2.51
C GLN A 28 -5.98 3.21 1.52
N VAL A 29 -6.13 4.52 1.66
CA VAL A 29 -5.36 5.54 0.94
C VAL A 29 -4.81 6.51 1.98
N GLU A 30 -3.49 6.69 2.00
CA GLU A 30 -2.77 7.52 2.94
C GLU A 30 -2.12 8.69 2.21
N THR A 31 -2.45 9.91 2.59
CA THR A 31 -1.87 11.12 2.02
C THR A 31 -2.03 12.33 2.94
N GLY A 32 -1.21 13.34 2.77
CA GLY A 32 -1.39 14.68 3.35
C GLY A 32 -0.80 14.91 4.73
N SER A 33 -0.55 13.89 5.55
CA SER A 33 0.06 14.07 6.88
C SER A 33 1.57 14.26 6.80
N ALA A 34 2.13 15.10 7.67
CA ALA A 34 3.58 15.26 7.79
C ALA A 34 4.25 13.94 8.22
N ILE A 35 3.62 13.23 9.15
CA ILE A 35 4.05 11.91 9.61
C ILE A 35 2.80 11.00 9.64
N THR A 36 2.88 9.86 8.96
CA THR A 36 1.86 8.82 8.99
C THR A 36 2.41 7.56 9.62
N TRP A 37 1.70 7.01 10.59
CA TRP A 37 2.08 5.77 11.28
C TRP A 37 0.86 4.87 11.40
N LYS A 38 0.77 3.83 10.56
CA LYS A 38 -0.45 3.02 10.49
C LYS A 38 -0.18 1.55 10.18
N TYR A 39 -0.59 0.68 11.11
CA TYR A 39 -0.39 -0.76 11.04
C TYR A 39 -1.69 -1.53 11.34
N PRO A 40 -2.64 -1.61 10.41
CA PRO A 40 -3.80 -2.48 10.60
C PRO A 40 -3.37 -3.94 10.65
N SER A 41 -4.11 -4.73 11.42
CA SER A 41 -3.83 -6.16 11.55
C SER A 41 -5.10 -6.99 11.43
N CYS A 42 -5.00 -8.17 10.84
CA CYS A 42 -6.08 -9.14 10.77
C CYS A 42 -5.65 -10.49 11.36
N ILE A 43 -6.45 -11.03 12.25
CA ILE A 43 -6.29 -12.36 12.82
C ILE A 43 -7.28 -13.32 12.14
N LEU A 44 -6.78 -14.28 11.39
CA LEU A 44 -7.52 -15.32 10.69
C LEU A 44 -7.65 -16.54 11.60
N SER A 45 -8.65 -16.54 12.48
CA SER A 45 -8.85 -17.60 13.48
C SER A 45 -9.90 -18.65 13.06
N GLY A 46 -10.83 -18.29 12.18
CA GLY A 46 -11.78 -19.24 11.61
C GLY A 46 -11.17 -20.03 10.47
N ASP A 47 -11.53 -21.31 10.35
CA ASP A 47 -11.10 -22.13 9.22
C ASP A 47 -11.65 -21.59 7.89
N ASN A 48 -10.87 -21.72 6.82
CA ASN A 48 -11.14 -21.20 5.48
C ASN A 48 -11.39 -19.67 5.45
N SER A 49 -10.99 -18.93 6.48
CA SER A 49 -11.15 -17.47 6.47
C SER A 49 -10.15 -16.80 5.53
N THR A 50 -10.56 -15.65 4.99
CA THR A 50 -9.79 -14.90 4.00
C THR A 50 -9.65 -13.44 4.42
N ALA A 51 -8.46 -12.87 4.30
CA ALA A 51 -8.22 -11.45 4.49
C ALA A 51 -7.52 -10.84 3.27
N GLU A 52 -8.00 -9.69 2.86
CA GLU A 52 -7.41 -8.90 1.76
C GLU A 52 -7.05 -7.51 2.29
N PHE A 53 -5.85 -7.07 1.97
CA PHE A 53 -5.36 -5.75 2.33
C PHE A 53 -4.82 -5.04 1.10
N TYR A 54 -5.39 -3.89 0.78
CA TYR A 54 -4.98 -3.04 -0.32
C TYR A 54 -4.65 -1.65 0.18
N SER A 55 -3.47 -1.13 -0.13
CA SER A 55 -3.05 0.19 0.33
C SER A 55 -2.34 1.00 -0.74
N VAL A 56 -2.57 2.31 -0.72
CA VAL A 56 -1.76 3.31 -1.42
C VAL A 56 -1.31 4.34 -0.41
N ALA A 57 -0.01 4.57 -0.32
CA ALA A 57 0.57 5.64 0.49
C ALA A 57 1.31 6.63 -0.43
N VAL A 58 0.89 7.90 -0.41
CA VAL A 58 1.51 8.96 -1.20
C VAL A 58 2.13 10.00 -0.29
N THR A 59 3.41 10.23 -0.48
CA THR A 59 4.20 11.20 0.28
C THR A 59 4.88 12.18 -0.67
N ASN A 60 4.92 13.45 -0.29
CA ASN A 60 5.56 14.52 -1.03
C ASN A 60 6.33 15.46 -0.09
N ASN A 61 7.18 16.32 -0.62
CA ASN A 61 7.99 17.28 0.11
C ASN A 61 8.87 16.60 1.16
N TYR A 62 8.59 16.80 2.46
CA TYR A 62 9.30 16.21 3.61
C TYR A 62 8.42 15.25 4.41
N GLN A 63 7.31 14.80 3.84
CA GLN A 63 6.42 13.86 4.51
C GLN A 63 7.10 12.52 4.73
N GLN A 64 6.73 11.87 5.83
CA GLN A 64 7.22 10.54 6.18
C GLN A 64 6.02 9.63 6.43
N ALA A 65 5.96 8.50 5.73
CA ALA A 65 4.97 7.48 5.97
C ALA A 65 5.65 6.18 6.37
N ASP A 66 5.28 5.63 7.51
CA ASP A 66 5.65 4.28 7.93
C ASP A 66 4.34 3.49 8.09
N THR A 67 3.99 2.78 7.05
CA THR A 67 2.75 2.03 6.94
C THR A 67 3.02 0.54 6.89
N GLY A 68 2.01 -0.27 7.08
CA GLY A 68 2.17 -1.70 6.98
C GLY A 68 0.93 -2.47 7.37
N THR A 69 1.05 -3.78 7.38
CA THR A 69 -0.04 -4.63 7.84
C THR A 69 0.48 -5.89 8.51
N LYS A 70 -0.37 -6.50 9.33
CA LYS A 70 -0.08 -7.77 10.01
C LYS A 70 -1.17 -8.78 9.68
N MET A 71 -0.79 -9.91 9.08
CA MET A 71 -1.67 -11.05 8.82
C MET A 71 -1.27 -12.21 9.70
N ILE A 72 -2.16 -12.66 10.58
CA ILE A 72 -1.91 -13.70 11.56
C ILE A 72 -2.86 -14.88 11.29
N HIS A 73 -2.30 -15.99 10.81
CA HIS A 73 -3.02 -17.21 10.48
C HIS A 73 -3.02 -18.15 11.69
N LEU A 74 -4.20 -18.44 12.22
CA LEU A 74 -4.43 -19.37 13.32
C LEU A 74 -5.31 -20.56 12.91
N GLY A 75 -6.31 -20.32 12.04
CA GLY A 75 -7.21 -21.35 11.48
C GLY A 75 -6.58 -22.10 10.32
N LYS A 76 -7.20 -23.22 9.93
CA LYS A 76 -6.80 -24.04 8.79
C LYS A 76 -7.29 -23.49 7.46
N ASN A 77 -6.54 -23.74 6.39
CA ASN A 77 -6.86 -23.33 5.01
C ASN A 77 -7.12 -21.82 4.88
N THR A 78 -6.51 -21.02 5.72
CA THR A 78 -6.69 -19.57 5.71
C THR A 78 -5.89 -18.92 4.58
N ARG A 79 -6.42 -17.81 4.04
CA ARG A 79 -5.76 -17.08 2.94
C ARG A 79 -5.65 -15.60 3.25
N SER A 80 -4.50 -15.02 2.93
CA SER A 80 -4.32 -13.56 2.96
C SER A 80 -3.64 -13.04 1.71
N THR A 81 -4.08 -11.85 1.28
CA THR A 81 -3.49 -11.13 0.16
C THR A 81 -3.15 -9.72 0.63
N ILE A 82 -1.94 -9.27 0.35
CA ILE A 82 -1.45 -7.93 0.65
C ILE A 82 -0.98 -7.30 -0.65
N VAL A 83 -1.53 -6.14 -1.01
CA VAL A 83 -1.06 -5.31 -2.11
C VAL A 83 -0.83 -3.90 -1.56
N SER A 84 0.43 -3.49 -1.48
CA SER A 84 0.83 -2.18 -0.99
C SER A 84 1.58 -1.40 -2.05
N LYS A 85 1.08 -0.21 -2.38
CA LYS A 85 1.69 0.70 -3.35
C LYS A 85 2.20 1.94 -2.62
N GLY A 86 3.50 2.17 -2.64
CA GLY A 86 4.13 3.39 -2.11
C GLY A 86 4.47 4.38 -3.23
N ILE A 87 4.19 5.66 -3.06
CA ILE A 87 4.58 6.71 -3.99
C ILE A 87 5.29 7.79 -3.20
N SER A 88 6.55 8.04 -3.54
CA SER A 88 7.39 9.03 -2.86
C SER A 88 7.84 10.10 -3.84
N ALA A 89 7.70 11.37 -3.45
CA ALA A 89 8.07 12.52 -4.25
C ALA A 89 8.85 13.57 -3.42
N GLY A 90 9.61 14.40 -4.09
CA GLY A 90 10.37 15.48 -3.45
C GLY A 90 11.51 14.96 -2.57
N LYS A 91 11.41 15.11 -1.26
CA LYS A 91 12.36 14.62 -0.23
C LYS A 91 11.63 13.74 0.80
N SER A 92 10.56 13.12 0.40
CA SER A 92 9.74 12.30 1.28
C SER A 92 10.28 10.88 1.40
N GLU A 93 9.90 10.23 2.50
CA GLU A 93 10.27 8.85 2.79
C GLU A 93 9.01 8.01 3.02
N ASN A 94 8.94 6.87 2.36
CA ASN A 94 7.84 5.92 2.50
C ASN A 94 8.39 4.57 2.92
N SER A 95 7.93 4.04 4.03
CA SER A 95 8.31 2.73 4.54
C SER A 95 7.08 1.83 4.64
N TYR A 96 7.23 0.60 4.19
CA TYR A 96 6.25 -0.46 4.38
C TYR A 96 6.80 -1.54 5.30
N ARG A 97 6.04 -1.91 6.36
CA ARG A 97 6.38 -3.01 7.27
C ARG A 97 5.29 -4.07 7.26
N GLY A 98 5.60 -5.24 6.72
CA GLY A 98 4.69 -6.37 6.64
C GLY A 98 5.02 -7.45 7.65
N LEU A 99 4.04 -7.92 8.43
CA LEU A 99 4.16 -9.13 9.24
C LEU A 99 3.18 -10.18 8.72
N VAL A 100 3.72 -11.35 8.38
CA VAL A 100 2.92 -12.55 8.13
C VAL A 100 3.32 -13.61 9.13
N ARG A 101 2.38 -13.99 9.99
CA ARG A 101 2.59 -15.06 10.99
C ARG A 101 1.66 -16.21 10.70
N VAL A 102 2.23 -17.43 10.67
CA VAL A 102 1.49 -18.68 10.54
C VAL A 102 1.76 -19.54 11.76
N SER A 103 0.72 -19.87 12.53
CA SER A 103 0.85 -20.71 13.72
C SER A 103 1.03 -22.18 13.34
N GLU A 104 1.54 -22.99 14.28
CA GLU A 104 1.73 -24.44 14.11
C GLU A 104 0.44 -25.18 13.69
N LYS A 105 -0.73 -24.67 14.10
CA LYS A 105 -2.04 -25.31 13.85
C LYS A 105 -2.71 -24.86 12.56
N ALA A 106 -2.14 -23.85 11.86
CA ALA A 106 -2.71 -23.25 10.67
C ALA A 106 -2.32 -24.02 9.40
N ASP A 107 -2.79 -25.26 9.28
CA ASP A 107 -2.53 -26.12 8.13
C ASP A 107 -3.01 -25.46 6.83
N ASN A 108 -2.20 -25.60 5.76
CA ASN A 108 -2.47 -25.08 4.41
C ASN A 108 -2.73 -23.56 4.35
N ALA A 109 -2.18 -22.81 5.27
CA ALA A 109 -2.25 -21.34 5.20
C ALA A 109 -1.52 -20.82 3.96
N ARG A 110 -2.10 -19.81 3.29
CA ARG A 110 -1.51 -19.18 2.12
C ARG A 110 -1.47 -17.68 2.27
N ASN A 111 -0.33 -17.07 1.98
CA ASN A 111 -0.17 -15.63 1.89
C ASN A 111 0.47 -15.25 0.56
N TYR A 112 -0.05 -14.19 -0.05
CA TYR A 112 0.60 -13.48 -1.14
C TYR A 112 0.77 -12.00 -0.73
N SER A 113 1.98 -11.50 -0.80
CA SER A 113 2.31 -10.10 -0.46
C SER A 113 3.06 -9.45 -1.62
N GLN A 114 2.53 -8.34 -2.13
CA GLN A 114 3.14 -7.52 -3.16
C GLN A 114 3.33 -6.10 -2.62
N CYS A 115 4.58 -5.62 -2.63
CA CYS A 115 4.95 -4.31 -2.11
C CYS A 115 5.72 -3.54 -3.18
N ASP A 116 5.03 -2.65 -3.89
CA ASP A 116 5.61 -1.86 -4.96
C ASP A 116 5.82 -0.42 -4.55
N SER A 117 6.93 0.17 -4.96
CA SER A 117 7.26 1.57 -4.70
C SER A 117 7.59 2.31 -5.98
N LEU A 118 7.04 3.51 -6.14
CA LEU A 118 7.30 4.43 -7.25
C LEU A 118 7.97 5.70 -6.71
N LEU A 119 9.15 6.01 -7.25
CA LEU A 119 9.92 7.19 -6.90
C LEU A 119 9.76 8.29 -7.95
N LEU A 120 9.41 9.50 -7.50
CA LEU A 120 9.26 10.70 -8.30
C LEU A 120 10.36 11.69 -7.93
N GLY A 121 11.56 11.46 -8.44
CA GLY A 121 12.75 12.27 -8.18
C GLY A 121 13.91 11.51 -7.54
N ASP A 122 15.02 12.23 -7.29
CA ASP A 122 16.28 11.65 -6.81
C ASP A 122 16.47 11.72 -5.29
N LYS A 123 15.66 12.51 -4.59
CA LYS A 123 15.83 12.81 -3.16
C LYS A 123 14.77 12.18 -2.27
N CYS A 124 13.83 11.43 -2.85
CA CYS A 124 12.84 10.67 -2.13
C CYS A 124 13.29 9.22 -1.93
N GLY A 125 12.75 8.56 -0.91
CA GLY A 125 13.10 7.19 -0.58
C GLY A 125 11.89 6.28 -0.41
N ALA A 126 12.14 4.98 -0.59
CA ALA A 126 11.18 3.92 -0.30
C ALA A 126 11.89 2.74 0.35
N HIS A 127 11.29 2.20 1.40
CA HIS A 127 11.84 1.09 2.17
C HIS A 127 10.78 0.02 2.41
N THR A 128 11.17 -1.24 2.29
CA THR A 128 10.28 -2.38 2.54
C THR A 128 10.93 -3.31 3.55
N PHE A 129 10.20 -3.59 4.64
CA PHE A 129 10.64 -4.44 5.74
C PHE A 129 9.67 -5.62 5.93
N PRO A 130 9.83 -6.70 5.15
CA PRO A 130 9.02 -7.90 5.33
C PRO A 130 9.50 -8.68 6.55
N TYR A 131 8.56 -9.16 7.37
CA TYR A 131 8.82 -10.08 8.45
C TYR A 131 7.88 -11.29 8.35
N MET A 132 8.47 -12.49 8.25
CA MET A 132 7.73 -13.74 8.09
C MET A 132 8.07 -14.67 9.25
N ASP A 133 7.04 -15.02 10.03
CA ASP A 133 7.13 -15.89 11.21
C ASP A 133 6.26 -17.15 10.97
N ILE A 134 6.87 -18.17 10.35
CA ILE A 134 6.15 -19.33 9.84
C ILE A 134 6.49 -20.55 10.68
N HIS A 135 5.49 -21.13 11.35
CA HIS A 135 5.61 -22.28 12.22
C HIS A 135 4.89 -23.53 11.70
N ASN A 136 4.46 -23.55 10.43
CA ASN A 136 3.78 -24.70 9.84
C ASN A 136 4.37 -25.02 8.46
N GLU A 137 4.77 -26.27 8.26
CA GLU A 137 5.44 -26.74 7.03
C GLU A 137 4.50 -26.79 5.80
N THR A 138 3.18 -26.83 6.00
CA THR A 138 2.21 -26.86 4.91
C THR A 138 1.86 -25.45 4.39
N ALA A 139 2.39 -24.41 5.03
CA ALA A 139 2.13 -23.03 4.64
C ALA A 139 2.89 -22.65 3.37
N VAL A 140 2.23 -21.83 2.54
CA VAL A 140 2.84 -21.21 1.37
C VAL A 140 2.78 -19.69 1.54
N VAL A 141 3.95 -19.06 1.63
CA VAL A 141 4.06 -17.61 1.80
C VAL A 141 4.94 -17.05 0.69
N GLU A 142 4.38 -16.14 -0.09
CA GLU A 142 5.02 -15.49 -1.22
C GLU A 142 5.14 -13.99 -0.94
N HIS A 143 6.30 -13.42 -1.24
CA HIS A 143 6.54 -11.98 -1.10
C HIS A 143 7.30 -11.46 -2.32
N GLU A 144 6.72 -10.44 -2.95
CA GLU A 144 7.34 -9.69 -4.03
C GLU A 144 7.51 -8.22 -3.61
N ALA A 145 8.64 -7.63 -3.93
CA ALA A 145 8.89 -6.22 -3.70
C ALA A 145 9.57 -5.61 -4.91
N THR A 146 9.02 -4.52 -5.42
CA THR A 146 9.60 -3.78 -6.54
C THR A 146 9.77 -2.31 -6.17
N THR A 147 10.84 -1.70 -6.66
CA THR A 147 11.03 -0.26 -6.59
C THR A 147 11.37 0.24 -7.98
N SER A 148 10.57 1.17 -8.48
CA SER A 148 10.77 1.80 -9.77
C SER A 148 10.86 3.31 -9.64
N LYS A 149 11.62 3.95 -10.52
CA LYS A 149 11.64 5.38 -10.68
C LYS A 149 10.89 5.74 -11.96
N ILE A 150 10.19 6.86 -11.95
CA ILE A 150 9.54 7.36 -13.17
C ILE A 150 10.62 7.63 -14.24
N SER A 151 10.39 7.13 -15.43
CA SER A 151 11.34 7.26 -16.52
C SER A 151 11.19 8.59 -17.25
N GLU A 152 12.31 9.28 -17.49
CA GLU A 152 12.33 10.48 -18.33
C GLU A 152 11.79 10.19 -19.74
N ASP A 153 12.06 8.99 -20.27
CA ASP A 153 11.54 8.56 -21.57
C ASP A 153 10.02 8.47 -21.59
N GLN A 154 9.39 8.04 -20.52
CA GLN A 154 7.92 8.02 -20.40
C GLN A 154 7.34 9.43 -20.40
N ILE A 155 7.96 10.35 -19.67
CA ILE A 155 7.56 11.75 -19.63
C ILE A 155 7.77 12.38 -21.01
N PHE A 156 8.94 12.17 -21.62
CA PHE A 156 9.24 12.65 -22.96
C PHE A 156 8.22 12.15 -23.99
N TYR A 157 7.87 10.87 -23.94
CA TYR A 157 6.87 10.29 -24.83
C TYR A 157 5.49 10.97 -24.70
N CYS A 158 5.06 11.30 -23.46
CA CYS A 158 3.83 12.05 -23.22
C CYS A 158 3.94 13.47 -23.76
N ASN A 159 5.06 14.15 -23.51
CA ASN A 159 5.29 15.52 -23.98
C ASN A 159 5.27 15.63 -25.51
N GLN A 160 5.83 14.64 -26.22
CA GLN A 160 5.79 14.58 -27.70
C GLN A 160 4.35 14.50 -28.25
N ARG A 161 3.38 14.11 -27.44
CA ARG A 161 1.95 14.05 -27.75
C ARG A 161 1.17 15.27 -27.24
N GLY A 162 1.87 16.30 -26.78
CA GLY A 162 1.27 17.52 -26.27
C GLY A 162 0.68 17.41 -24.87
N ILE A 163 0.99 16.35 -24.12
CA ILE A 163 0.57 16.21 -22.73
C ILE A 163 1.61 16.93 -21.85
N PRO A 164 1.23 17.96 -21.07
CA PRO A 164 2.14 18.62 -20.14
C PRO A 164 2.74 17.62 -19.14
N THR A 165 3.93 17.92 -18.66
CA THR A 165 4.65 17.01 -17.76
C THR A 165 3.90 16.72 -16.46
N GLU A 166 3.22 17.72 -15.88
CA GLU A 166 2.41 17.54 -14.67
C GLU A 166 1.26 16.56 -14.92
N ASP A 167 0.57 16.68 -16.06
CA ASP A 167 -0.49 15.77 -16.46
C ASP A 167 0.04 14.34 -16.72
N ALA A 168 1.22 14.24 -17.34
CA ALA A 168 1.88 12.95 -17.59
C ALA A 168 2.21 12.23 -16.27
N ILE A 169 2.75 12.93 -15.27
CA ILE A 169 2.99 12.39 -13.93
C ILE A 169 1.67 11.94 -13.30
N GLY A 170 0.64 12.76 -13.35
CA GLY A 170 -0.68 12.42 -12.84
C GLY A 170 -1.26 11.15 -13.48
N LEU A 171 -1.12 10.99 -14.80
CA LEU A 171 -1.56 9.79 -15.52
C LEU A 171 -0.80 8.52 -15.07
N ILE A 172 0.53 8.62 -14.91
CA ILE A 172 1.37 7.49 -14.48
C ILE A 172 1.03 7.08 -13.05
N VAL A 173 0.91 8.05 -12.13
CA VAL A 173 0.57 7.82 -10.73
C VAL A 173 -0.82 7.20 -10.58
N ASN A 174 -1.82 7.75 -11.27
CA ASN A 174 -3.17 7.19 -11.25
C ASN A 174 -3.20 5.78 -11.84
N GLY A 175 -2.44 5.53 -12.91
CA GLY A 175 -2.29 4.19 -13.48
C GLY A 175 -1.67 3.21 -12.49
N TYR A 176 -0.64 3.64 -11.75
CA TYR A 176 0.05 2.85 -10.74
C TYR A 176 -0.86 2.51 -9.54
N ALA A 177 -1.66 3.46 -9.07
CA ALA A 177 -2.58 3.28 -7.96
C ALA A 177 -3.88 2.55 -8.34
N LYS A 178 -4.17 2.40 -9.63
CA LYS A 178 -5.47 1.92 -10.16
C LYS A 178 -5.94 0.59 -9.56
N GLU A 179 -5.03 -0.34 -9.35
CA GLU A 179 -5.35 -1.65 -8.78
C GLU A 179 -6.01 -1.53 -7.40
N VAL A 180 -5.46 -0.66 -6.54
CA VAL A 180 -5.98 -0.41 -5.20
C VAL A 180 -7.26 0.42 -5.26
N LEU A 181 -7.28 1.46 -6.09
CA LEU A 181 -8.44 2.34 -6.23
C LEU A 181 -9.68 1.61 -6.74
N ASN A 182 -9.51 0.60 -7.62
CA ASN A 182 -10.61 -0.23 -8.11
C ASN A 182 -11.26 -1.12 -7.03
N LYS A 183 -10.66 -1.22 -5.83
CA LYS A 183 -11.25 -1.93 -4.68
C LYS A 183 -12.17 -1.05 -3.86
N LEU A 184 -12.13 0.26 -4.08
CA LEU A 184 -13.00 1.22 -3.42
C LEU A 184 -14.37 1.32 -4.11
N PRO A 185 -15.44 1.62 -3.36
CA PRO A 185 -16.68 2.10 -3.97
C PRO A 185 -16.41 3.35 -4.83
N MET A 186 -17.20 3.53 -5.89
CA MET A 186 -16.94 4.55 -6.91
C MET A 186 -16.77 5.97 -6.34
N GLU A 187 -17.59 6.33 -5.34
CA GLU A 187 -17.55 7.65 -4.70
C GLU A 187 -16.20 7.90 -4.03
N PHE A 188 -15.71 6.91 -3.30
CA PHE A 188 -14.41 6.99 -2.62
C PHE A 188 -13.23 6.90 -3.59
N ALA A 189 -13.38 6.12 -4.68
CA ALA A 189 -12.34 6.02 -5.71
C ALA A 189 -12.10 7.36 -6.41
N VAL A 190 -13.18 8.09 -6.75
CA VAL A 190 -13.09 9.42 -7.38
C VAL A 190 -12.45 10.45 -6.44
N GLU A 191 -12.83 10.42 -5.16
CA GLU A 191 -12.23 11.30 -4.16
C GLU A 191 -10.75 10.99 -3.95
N ALA A 192 -10.40 9.71 -3.82
CA ALA A 192 -9.03 9.27 -3.68
C ALA A 192 -8.17 9.70 -4.87
N GLN A 193 -8.66 9.57 -6.12
CA GLN A 193 -7.95 10.03 -7.31
C GLN A 193 -7.66 11.54 -7.26
N LYS A 194 -8.63 12.35 -6.82
CA LYS A 194 -8.43 13.79 -6.65
C LYS A 194 -7.37 14.10 -5.59
N LEU A 195 -7.43 13.40 -4.45
CA LEU A 195 -6.46 13.57 -3.37
C LEU A 195 -5.04 13.19 -3.82
N LEU A 196 -4.88 12.11 -4.60
CA LEU A 196 -3.58 11.73 -5.17
C LEU A 196 -3.03 12.84 -6.07
N THR A 197 -3.87 13.43 -6.93
CA THR A 197 -3.46 14.52 -7.81
C THR A 197 -3.04 15.76 -7.01
N ILE A 198 -3.86 16.20 -6.06
CA ILE A 198 -3.58 17.36 -5.20
C ILE A 198 -2.31 17.16 -4.37
N SER A 199 -2.09 15.94 -3.87
CA SER A 199 -0.90 15.63 -3.06
C SER A 199 0.42 15.75 -3.84
N LEU A 200 0.34 15.69 -5.17
CA LEU A 200 1.48 15.79 -6.08
C LEU A 200 1.53 17.14 -6.81
N GLU A 201 0.57 18.04 -6.59
CA GLU A 201 0.62 19.40 -7.12
C GLU A 201 1.85 20.15 -6.57
N GLY A 202 2.48 20.93 -7.44
CA GLY A 202 3.67 21.71 -7.09
C GLY A 202 4.98 20.89 -7.08
N LEU A 203 4.99 19.67 -7.62
CA LEU A 203 6.23 18.99 -7.99
C LEU A 203 6.92 19.82 -9.08
N SER A 204 7.74 20.77 -8.64
CA SER A 204 8.59 21.52 -9.56
C SER A 204 9.64 20.59 -10.13
N LEU A 205 9.57 20.36 -11.42
CA LEU A 205 10.47 19.50 -12.22
C LEU A 205 11.90 20.00 -12.34
N ILE A 206 12.29 20.94 -11.50
CA ILE A 206 13.68 21.49 -11.50
C ILE A 206 14.69 20.43 -11.01
N HIS A 207 14.24 19.24 -10.59
CA HIS A 207 15.10 18.20 -9.98
C HIS A 207 14.71 16.75 -10.36
N ILE A 208 14.13 16.53 -11.55
CA ILE A 208 14.04 15.16 -12.11
C ILE A 208 15.22 14.96 -13.04
#